data_9f7bbca49d095aee5a12efa1c923604f
#
_entry.id   9f7bbca49d095aee5a12efa1c923604f
#
_cell.length_a   1.000
_cell.length_b   1.000
_cell.length_c   1.000
_cell.angle_alpha   90.00
_cell.angle_beta   90.00
_cell.angle_gamma   90.00
#
_symmetry.space_group_name_H-M   'P 1'
#
loop_
_entity.id
_entity.type
_entity.pdbx_description
1 polymer ?
#
loop_
_entity_poly.entity_id
_entity_poly.type
_entity_poly.pdbx_seq_one_letter_code
_entity_poly.pdbx_strand_id
1 'polypeptide(L)'
;MNAEETLKLISTKTWCNINDLMKLTGLSRSSALKIRNKIKDTLNYEIHTRDLPMNVVVDYLNIDVEYLKNVATRKEVQNENNK
;
A
#
# COMPACT_ATOMS: atom_id res chain seq x y z
N MET A 1 10.42 2.80 0.80
CA MET A 1 9.73 2.91 -0.50
C MET A 1 9.26 4.34 -0.67
N ASN A 2 9.51 4.97 -1.80
CA ASN A 2 9.10 6.36 -2.04
C ASN A 2 7.65 6.44 -2.56
N ALA A 3 7.12 7.66 -2.72
CA ALA A 3 5.73 7.87 -3.13
C ALA A 3 5.41 7.27 -4.50
N GLU A 4 6.32 7.37 -5.46
CA GLU A 4 6.12 6.80 -6.79
C GLU A 4 6.03 5.28 -6.75
N GLU A 5 6.92 4.65 -6.00
CA GLU A 5 6.93 3.20 -5.85
C GLU A 5 5.68 2.71 -5.13
N THR A 6 5.26 3.41 -4.09
CA THR A 6 4.04 3.10 -3.35
C THR A 6 2.82 3.21 -4.25
N LEU A 7 2.73 4.30 -5.01
CA LEU A 7 1.62 4.52 -5.93
C LEU A 7 1.57 3.45 -7.01
N LYS A 8 2.73 3.10 -7.58
CA LYS A 8 2.83 2.05 -8.58
C LYS A 8 2.36 0.71 -8.04
N LEU A 9 2.80 0.35 -6.85
CA LEU A 9 2.40 -0.90 -6.21
C LEU A 9 0.89 -0.98 -6.03
N ILE A 10 0.30 0.08 -5.48
CA ILE A 10 -1.15 0.16 -5.23
C ILE A 10 -1.94 0.12 -6.54
N SER A 11 -1.45 0.80 -7.57
CA SER A 11 -2.19 0.96 -8.83
C SER A 11 -2.11 -0.27 -9.72
N THR A 12 -1.04 -1.06 -9.62
CA THR A 12 -0.81 -2.17 -10.56
C THR A 12 -1.18 -3.54 -10.03
N LYS A 13 -1.37 -3.68 -8.72
CA LYS A 13 -1.66 -4.97 -8.11
C LYS A 13 -3.07 -4.98 -7.51
N THR A 14 -3.84 -5.97 -7.88
CA THR A 14 -5.18 -6.20 -7.33
C THR A 14 -5.10 -6.82 -5.93
N TRP A 15 -4.10 -7.67 -5.71
CA TRP A 15 -3.93 -8.41 -4.46
C TRP A 15 -2.66 -7.98 -3.75
N CYS A 16 -2.77 -7.85 -2.43
CA CYS A 16 -1.65 -7.49 -1.55
C CYS A 16 -1.17 -8.75 -0.84
N ASN A 17 0.03 -9.21 -1.16
CA ASN A 17 0.65 -10.32 -0.46
C ASN A 17 1.44 -9.82 0.74
N ILE A 18 2.04 -10.74 1.51
CA ILE A 18 2.77 -10.36 2.71
C ILE A 18 4.00 -9.48 2.41
N ASN A 19 4.66 -9.71 1.29
CA ASN A 19 5.80 -8.90 0.89
C ASN A 19 5.37 -7.47 0.56
N ASP A 20 4.24 -7.33 -0.13
CA ASP A 20 3.65 -6.02 -0.42
C ASP A 20 3.28 -5.29 0.87
N LEU A 21 2.68 -6.00 1.81
CA LEU A 21 2.29 -5.43 3.09
C LEU A 21 3.51 -4.96 3.89
N MET A 22 4.59 -5.72 3.86
CA MET A 22 5.85 -5.32 4.48
C MET A 22 6.39 -4.02 3.86
N LYS A 23 6.31 -3.91 2.53
CA LYS A 23 6.74 -2.69 1.82
C LYS A 23 5.88 -1.49 2.17
N LEU A 24 4.57 -1.68 2.23
CA LEU A 24 3.63 -0.59 2.53
C LEU A 24 3.73 -0.10 3.97
N THR A 25 4.03 -0.98 4.90
CA THR A 25 4.07 -0.65 6.33
C THR A 25 5.47 -0.38 6.85
N GLY A 26 6.50 -0.88 6.18
CA GLY A 26 7.87 -0.83 6.67
C GLY A 26 8.14 -1.79 7.83
N LEU A 27 7.23 -2.73 8.07
CA LEU A 27 7.31 -3.66 9.20
C LEU A 27 8.00 -4.96 8.82
N SER A 28 8.45 -5.70 9.82
CA SER A 28 8.98 -7.04 9.66
C SER A 28 7.86 -7.99 9.22
N ARG A 29 8.24 -9.18 8.73
CA ARG A 29 7.30 -10.18 8.29
C ARG A 29 6.33 -10.60 9.40
N SER A 30 6.83 -10.82 10.61
CA SER A 30 5.96 -11.24 11.72
C SER A 30 4.96 -10.16 12.10
N SER A 31 5.36 -8.90 12.11
CA SER A 31 4.46 -7.79 12.38
C SER A 31 3.44 -7.59 11.26
N ALA A 32 3.88 -7.73 10.01
CA ALA A 32 2.99 -7.64 8.85
C ALA A 32 1.94 -8.76 8.87
N LEU A 33 2.32 -9.96 9.28
CA LEU A 33 1.37 -11.07 9.42
C LEU A 33 0.30 -10.78 10.47
N LYS A 34 0.68 -10.14 11.57
CA LYS A 34 -0.28 -9.74 12.60
C LYS A 34 -1.29 -8.72 12.04
N ILE A 35 -0.80 -7.76 11.27
CA ILE A 35 -1.68 -6.77 10.63
C ILE A 35 -2.61 -7.44 9.64
N ARG A 36 -2.10 -8.35 8.82
CA ARG A 36 -2.94 -9.10 7.87
C ARG A 36 -4.08 -9.82 8.59
N ASN A 37 -3.78 -10.46 9.69
CA ASN A 37 -4.79 -11.17 10.47
C ASN A 37 -5.82 -10.21 11.07
N LYS A 38 -5.38 -9.05 11.54
CA LYS A 38 -6.27 -8.00 12.03
C LYS A 38 -7.22 -7.49 10.96
N ILE A 39 -6.71 -7.29 9.75
CA ILE A 39 -7.53 -6.85 8.62
C ILE A 39 -8.60 -7.89 8.33
N LYS A 40 -8.23 -9.16 8.28
CA LYS A 40 -9.17 -10.24 8.04
C LYS A 40 -10.26 -10.29 9.12
N ASP A 41 -9.87 -10.18 10.37
CA ASP A 41 -10.81 -10.22 11.48
C ASP A 41 -11.76 -9.02 11.47
N THR A 42 -11.24 -7.82 11.25
CA THR A 42 -12.02 -6.58 11.24
C THR A 42 -13.07 -6.58 10.14
N LEU A 43 -12.74 -7.15 8.98
CA LEU A 43 -13.62 -7.16 7.83
C LEU A 43 -14.51 -8.38 7.77
N ASN A 44 -14.39 -9.27 8.73
CA ASN A 44 -15.15 -10.51 8.77
C ASN A 44 -15.01 -11.30 7.46
N TYR A 45 -13.82 -11.27 6.91
CA TYR A 45 -13.55 -11.82 5.59
C TYR A 45 -13.29 -13.33 5.69
N GLU A 46 -14.19 -14.10 5.15
CA GLU A 46 -14.03 -15.56 5.04
C GLU A 46 -13.16 -15.93 3.84
N ILE A 47 -12.14 -15.11 3.57
CA ILE A 47 -11.25 -15.43 2.45
C ILE A 47 -10.20 -16.41 2.94
N HIS A 48 -10.21 -17.59 2.34
CA HIS A 48 -9.20 -18.62 2.58
C HIS A 48 -7.91 -18.35 1.80
N THR A 49 -7.75 -17.16 1.23
CA THR A 49 -6.56 -16.78 0.48
C THR A 49 -5.55 -16.14 1.40
N ARG A 50 -4.28 -16.30 1.06
CA ARG A 50 -3.17 -15.63 1.77
C ARG A 50 -3.21 -14.13 1.57
N ASP A 51 -3.66 -13.70 0.41
CA ASP A 51 -3.57 -12.32 -0.02
C ASP A 51 -4.85 -11.57 0.30
N LEU A 52 -4.73 -10.28 0.48
CA LEU A 52 -5.86 -9.39 0.71
C LEU A 52 -6.08 -8.53 -0.53
N PRO A 53 -7.33 -8.11 -0.81
CA PRO A 53 -7.56 -7.13 -1.87
C PRO A 53 -6.77 -5.85 -1.56
N MET A 54 -6.08 -5.31 -2.56
CA MET A 54 -5.24 -4.13 -2.35
C MET A 54 -6.05 -2.93 -1.86
N ASN A 55 -7.24 -2.70 -2.41
CA ASN A 55 -8.09 -1.59 -2.00
C ASN A 55 -8.50 -1.69 -0.51
N VAL A 56 -8.70 -2.90 -0.02
CA VAL A 56 -9.02 -3.12 1.40
C VAL A 56 -7.83 -2.76 2.28
N VAL A 57 -6.63 -3.15 1.88
CA VAL A 57 -5.39 -2.84 2.62
C VAL A 57 -5.14 -1.34 2.63
N VAL A 58 -5.28 -0.68 1.49
CA VAL A 58 -5.10 0.76 1.36
C VAL A 58 -6.07 1.50 2.29
N ASP A 59 -7.31 1.05 2.32
CA ASP A 59 -8.34 1.64 3.15
C ASP A 59 -8.06 1.44 4.64
N TYR A 60 -7.70 0.23 5.02
CA TYR A 60 -7.39 -0.09 6.42
C TYR A 60 -6.18 0.69 6.93
N LEU A 61 -5.13 0.79 6.11
CA LEU A 61 -3.91 1.53 6.46
C LEU A 61 -4.09 3.04 6.35
N ASN A 62 -5.23 3.48 5.85
CA ASN A 62 -5.55 4.89 5.67
C ASN A 62 -4.53 5.61 4.78
N ILE A 63 -4.12 4.95 3.71
CA ILE A 63 -3.17 5.51 2.75
C ILE A 63 -3.88 6.54 1.88
N ASP A 64 -3.37 7.76 1.87
CA ASP A 64 -3.92 8.84 1.07
C ASP A 64 -3.35 8.78 -0.34
N VAL A 65 -4.10 8.17 -1.26
CA VAL A 65 -3.69 7.98 -2.65
C VAL A 65 -3.57 9.32 -3.37
N GLU A 66 -4.46 10.27 -3.08
CA GLU A 66 -4.39 11.60 -3.69
C GLU A 66 -3.12 12.34 -3.27
N TYR A 67 -2.75 12.23 -2.01
CA TYR A 67 -1.50 12.80 -1.53
C TYR A 67 -0.29 12.20 -2.25
N LEU A 68 -0.30 10.88 -2.45
CA LEU A 68 0.78 10.20 -3.18
C LEU A 68 0.88 10.68 -4.62
N LYS A 69 -0.25 10.85 -5.29
CA LYS A 69 -0.29 11.39 -6.65
C LYS A 69 0.27 12.80 -6.71
N ASN A 70 -0.11 13.64 -5.76
CA ASN A 70 0.36 15.02 -5.70
C ASN A 70 1.86 15.10 -5.46
N VAL A 71 2.39 14.28 -4.57
CA VAL A 71 3.83 14.25 -4.27
C VAL A 71 4.62 13.80 -5.50
N ALA A 72 4.17 12.75 -6.17
CA ALA A 72 4.82 12.25 -7.38
C ALA A 72 4.82 13.31 -8.50
N THR A 73 3.68 13.98 -8.71
CA THR A 73 3.56 15.04 -9.72
C THR A 73 4.44 16.22 -9.39
N ARG A 74 4.48 16.67 -8.12
CA ARG A 74 5.32 17.80 -7.71
C ARG A 74 6.80 17.50 -7.95
N LYS A 75 7.23 16.28 -7.70
CA LYS A 75 8.61 15.88 -7.92
C LYS A 75 9.00 16.02 -9.39
N GLU A 76 8.12 15.63 -10.29
CA GLU A 76 8.34 15.78 -11.72
C GLU A 76 8.37 17.25 -12.14
N VAL A 77 7.42 18.05 -11.65
CA VAL A 77 7.35 19.47 -11.94
C VAL A 77 8.58 20.19 -11.43
N GLN A 78 9.04 19.88 -10.22
CA GLN A 78 10.26 20.49 -9.66
C GLN A 78 11.49 20.18 -10.51
N ASN A 79 11.59 18.97 -11.01
CA ASN A 79 12.70 18.60 -11.89
C ASN A 79 12.70 19.37 -13.20
N GLU A 80 11.53 19.66 -13.75
CA GLU A 80 11.38 20.48 -14.95
C GLU A 80 11.75 21.93 -14.68
N ASN A 81 11.32 22.46 -13.54
CA ASN A 81 11.55 23.85 -13.19
C ASN A 81 13.02 24.16 -12.84
N ASN A 82 13.78 23.14 -12.49
CA ASN A 82 15.19 23.30 -12.12
C ASN A 82 16.14 23.27 -13.33
N LYS A 83 15.59 23.21 -14.51
CA LYS A 83 16.37 23.35 -15.72
C LYS A 83 16.54 24.84 -16.09
#